data_874faa89ef06535c131233ec6757e033
#
_entry.id   874faa89ef06535c131233ec6757e033
#
_cell.length_a   1.000
_cell.length_b   1.000
_cell.length_c   1.000
_cell.angle_alpha   90.00
_cell.angle_beta   90.00
_cell.angle_gamma   90.00
#
_symmetry.space_group_name_H-M   'P 1'
#
loop_
_entity.id
_entity.type
_entity.pdbx_description
1 polymer ?
#
loop_
_entity_poly.entity_id
_entity_poly.type
_entity_poly.pdbx_seq_one_letter_code
_entity_poly.pdbx_strand_id
1 'polypeptide(L)'
;MKNIINTLLIIVISLTIINCSSQKPAVFKSQEVYKSNDLIVIQIAENSFIHTSFLQTNDFGNVPCNGLIVRNSNEAIIFDTPTNDKSAEELINWIKETLHSKINAIIPTHFHDDCLGGLKAFHKNDIPSYAYYKTIELAKENNLVVPENGYKDSLKLKVGDE
;
A
#
# COMPACT_ATOMS: atom_id res chain seq x y z
N MET A 1 -63.92 11.56 -15.24
CA MET A 1 -63.17 11.28 -14.01
C MET A 1 -62.08 10.18 -14.19
N LYS A 2 -62.38 8.99 -14.73
CA LYS A 2 -61.37 7.93 -14.96
C LYS A 2 -60.16 8.37 -15.78
N ASN A 3 -60.33 9.17 -16.84
CA ASN A 3 -59.23 9.61 -17.70
C ASN A 3 -58.29 10.62 -17.01
N ILE A 4 -58.82 11.47 -16.12
CA ILE A 4 -58.03 12.44 -15.37
C ILE A 4 -57.15 11.74 -14.32
N ILE A 5 -57.69 10.69 -13.67
CA ILE A 5 -56.95 9.89 -12.68
C ILE A 5 -55.79 9.12 -13.34
N ASN A 6 -56.02 8.53 -14.53
CA ASN A 6 -54.96 7.84 -15.27
C ASN A 6 -53.86 8.80 -15.75
N THR A 7 -54.20 10.00 -16.20
CA THR A 7 -53.23 11.02 -16.64
C THR A 7 -52.40 11.52 -15.44
N LEU A 8 -53.01 11.73 -14.27
CA LEU A 8 -52.33 12.12 -13.05
C LEU A 8 -51.34 11.04 -12.55
N LEU A 9 -51.75 9.76 -12.64
CA LEU A 9 -50.92 8.62 -12.26
C LEU A 9 -49.67 8.49 -13.16
N ILE A 10 -49.80 8.71 -14.47
CA ILE A 10 -48.70 8.69 -15.42
C ILE A 10 -47.72 9.83 -15.15
N ILE A 11 -48.18 11.03 -14.80
CA ILE A 11 -47.32 12.17 -14.46
C ILE A 11 -46.54 11.92 -13.16
N VAL A 12 -47.15 11.31 -12.16
CA VAL A 12 -46.47 10.96 -10.90
C VAL A 12 -45.42 9.89 -11.09
N ILE A 13 -45.68 8.90 -11.93
CA ILE A 13 -44.68 7.85 -12.25
C ILE A 13 -43.50 8.43 -13.06
N SER A 14 -43.73 9.38 -13.97
CA SER A 14 -42.67 10.01 -14.75
C SER A 14 -41.75 10.93 -13.91
N LEU A 15 -42.24 11.51 -12.84
CA LEU A 15 -41.45 12.36 -11.92
C LEU A 15 -40.52 11.56 -11.00
N THR A 16 -40.78 10.26 -10.78
CA THR A 16 -39.94 9.42 -9.90
C THR A 16 -38.68 8.85 -10.60
N ILE A 17 -38.58 8.96 -11.93
CA ILE A 17 -37.44 8.36 -12.68
C ILE A 17 -36.27 9.35 -12.94
N ILE A 18 -36.41 10.62 -12.54
CA ILE A 18 -35.39 11.66 -12.87
C ILE A 18 -34.29 11.78 -11.83
N ASN A 19 -34.31 10.99 -10.75
CA ASN A 19 -33.30 11.07 -9.69
C ASN A 19 -32.15 10.04 -9.81
N CYS A 20 -31.73 9.69 -11.03
CA CYS A 20 -30.46 9.05 -11.23
C CYS A 20 -29.35 10.12 -11.40
N SER A 21 -29.04 10.82 -10.32
CA SER A 21 -27.84 11.65 -10.30
C SER A 21 -26.66 10.70 -10.26
N SER A 22 -25.96 10.50 -11.38
CA SER A 22 -24.66 9.86 -11.40
C SER A 22 -23.69 10.79 -10.64
N GLN A 23 -23.56 10.58 -9.33
CA GLN A 23 -22.47 11.20 -8.59
C GLN A 23 -21.20 10.68 -9.23
N LYS A 24 -20.45 11.56 -9.89
CA LYS A 24 -19.08 11.24 -10.30
C LYS A 24 -18.33 10.81 -9.04
N PRO A 25 -17.65 9.66 -9.04
CA PRO A 25 -16.86 9.25 -7.88
C PRO A 25 -15.91 10.40 -7.53
N ALA A 26 -15.89 10.79 -6.27
CA ALA A 26 -14.98 11.81 -5.79
C ALA A 26 -13.55 11.33 -6.11
N VAL A 27 -12.81 12.10 -6.89
CA VAL A 27 -11.42 11.78 -7.21
C VAL A 27 -10.62 12.02 -5.92
N PHE A 28 -10.00 10.96 -5.39
CA PHE A 28 -9.12 11.08 -4.24
C PHE A 28 -7.95 12.00 -4.60
N LYS A 29 -7.71 13.03 -3.79
CA LYS A 29 -6.58 13.94 -3.98
C LYS A 29 -5.42 13.45 -3.13
N SER A 30 -4.33 13.01 -3.79
CA SER A 30 -3.10 12.60 -3.11
C SER A 30 -2.55 13.72 -2.21
N GLN A 31 -2.06 13.34 -1.03
CA GLN A 31 -1.45 14.29 -0.08
C GLN A 31 -0.23 13.69 0.61
N GLU A 32 0.80 14.50 0.85
CA GLU A 32 1.93 14.15 1.71
C GLU A 32 1.42 14.11 3.15
N VAL A 33 1.53 12.94 3.78
CA VAL A 33 1.06 12.71 5.16
C VAL A 33 2.19 12.53 6.16
N TYR A 34 3.42 12.34 5.66
CA TYR A 34 4.64 12.27 6.44
C TYR A 34 5.85 12.68 5.62
N LYS A 35 6.80 13.38 6.27
CA LYS A 35 8.08 13.74 5.66
C LYS A 35 9.17 13.92 6.69
N SER A 36 10.29 13.27 6.43
CA SER A 36 11.58 13.48 7.10
C SER A 36 12.71 13.68 6.07
N ASN A 37 13.95 13.63 6.53
CA ASN A 37 15.11 13.62 5.61
C ASN A 37 15.28 12.28 4.90
N ASP A 38 14.81 11.18 5.48
CA ASP A 38 15.09 9.82 5.03
C ASP A 38 13.84 9.12 4.45
N LEU A 39 12.63 9.65 4.74
CA LEU A 39 11.36 9.03 4.38
C LEU A 39 10.28 10.07 4.04
N ILE A 40 9.53 9.81 2.97
CA ILE A 40 8.32 10.55 2.62
C ILE A 40 7.17 9.54 2.50
N VAL A 41 5.97 9.87 2.99
CA VAL A 41 4.77 9.06 2.78
C VAL A 41 3.68 9.92 2.17
N ILE A 42 3.12 9.44 1.06
CA ILE A 42 2.04 10.08 0.31
C ILE A 42 0.82 9.17 0.32
N GLN A 43 -0.29 9.65 0.83
CA GLN A 43 -1.57 8.96 0.69
C GLN A 43 -2.10 9.14 -0.73
N ILE A 44 -2.36 8.05 -1.44
CA ILE A 44 -2.82 8.04 -2.85
C ILE A 44 -4.26 7.56 -3.00
N ALA A 45 -4.80 6.89 -1.99
CA ALA A 45 -6.21 6.48 -1.87
C ALA A 45 -6.57 6.37 -0.39
N GLU A 46 -7.84 6.12 -0.06
CA GLU A 46 -8.32 6.02 1.32
C GLU A 46 -7.46 5.09 2.19
N ASN A 47 -7.08 3.94 1.64
CA ASN A 47 -6.33 2.88 2.33
C ASN A 47 -5.00 2.52 1.64
N SER A 48 -4.46 3.41 0.82
CA SER A 48 -3.22 3.14 0.09
C SER A 48 -2.26 4.31 0.16
N PHE A 49 -0.98 4.00 0.42
CA PHE A 49 0.07 5.00 0.59
C PHE A 49 1.31 4.57 -0.18
N ILE A 50 2.02 5.52 -0.76
CA ILE A 50 3.37 5.31 -1.28
C ILE A 50 4.34 5.80 -0.21
N HIS A 51 5.31 4.97 0.17
CA HIS A 51 6.48 5.44 0.88
C HIS A 51 7.64 5.62 -0.10
N THR A 52 8.46 6.63 0.12
CA THR A 52 9.66 6.92 -0.67
C THR A 52 10.83 7.06 0.28
N SER A 53 11.87 6.28 0.07
CA SER A 53 13.18 6.41 0.71
C SER A 53 14.26 6.67 -0.34
N PHE A 54 15.50 6.91 0.06
CA PHE A 54 16.52 7.34 -0.87
C PHE A 54 17.73 6.42 -0.84
N LEU A 55 18.09 5.88 -2.00
CA LEU A 55 19.31 5.10 -2.20
C LEU A 55 20.44 6.02 -2.65
N GLN A 56 21.50 6.12 -1.83
CA GLN A 56 22.68 6.87 -2.21
C GLN A 56 23.49 6.07 -3.23
N THR A 57 23.66 6.61 -4.42
CA THR A 57 24.48 6.02 -5.49
C THR A 57 25.68 6.91 -5.83
N ASN A 58 26.73 6.30 -6.40
CA ASN A 58 27.92 7.06 -6.80
C ASN A 58 27.69 7.91 -8.05
N ASP A 59 26.85 7.42 -8.98
CA ASP A 59 26.68 8.04 -10.29
C ASP A 59 25.47 8.99 -10.34
N PHE A 60 24.43 8.72 -9.54
CA PHE A 60 23.14 9.45 -9.60
C PHE A 60 22.79 10.19 -8.31
N GLY A 61 23.64 10.14 -7.28
CA GLY A 61 23.36 10.72 -5.96
C GLY A 61 22.21 10.02 -5.25
N ASN A 62 21.30 10.79 -4.63
CA ASN A 62 20.11 10.27 -3.93
C ASN A 62 19.01 9.89 -4.93
N VAL A 63 18.83 8.59 -5.15
CA VAL A 63 17.77 8.05 -6.02
C VAL A 63 16.53 7.72 -5.19
N PRO A 64 15.35 8.29 -5.50
CA PRO A 64 14.12 7.96 -4.80
C PRO A 64 13.66 6.54 -5.15
N CYS A 65 13.39 5.72 -4.13
CA CYS A 65 12.90 4.36 -4.24
C CYS A 65 11.55 4.27 -3.52
N ASN A 66 10.55 3.71 -4.21
CA ASN A 66 9.18 3.70 -3.75
C ASN A 66 8.74 2.30 -3.32
N GLY A 67 7.90 2.24 -2.31
CA GLY A 67 7.11 1.06 -1.99
C GLY A 67 5.66 1.43 -1.71
N LEU A 68 4.81 0.43 -1.53
CA LEU A 68 3.37 0.59 -1.34
C LEU A 68 2.95 0.06 0.03
N ILE A 69 2.09 0.82 0.70
CA ILE A 69 1.38 0.37 1.91
C ILE A 69 -0.09 0.21 1.55
N VAL A 70 -0.63 -0.97 1.78
CA VAL A 70 -2.07 -1.25 1.70
C VAL A 70 -2.57 -1.52 3.11
N ARG A 71 -3.60 -0.78 3.53
CA ARG A 71 -4.18 -0.84 4.86
C ARG A 71 -5.65 -1.21 4.77
N ASN A 72 -6.13 -2.00 5.73
CA ASN A 72 -7.56 -2.16 6.00
C ASN A 72 -7.78 -2.23 7.50
N SER A 73 -8.71 -1.42 8.02
CA SER A 73 -8.96 -1.30 9.45
C SER A 73 -7.69 -0.96 10.24
N ASN A 74 -7.20 -1.87 11.08
CA ASN A 74 -6.00 -1.74 11.90
C ASN A 74 -4.85 -2.66 11.44
N GLU A 75 -4.88 -3.13 10.20
CA GLU A 75 -3.86 -3.99 9.60
C GLU A 75 -3.27 -3.39 8.34
N ALA A 76 -2.01 -3.69 8.05
CA ALA A 76 -1.31 -3.24 6.86
C ALA A 76 -0.42 -4.33 6.27
N ILE A 77 -0.25 -4.30 4.96
CA ILE A 77 0.76 -5.04 4.20
C ILE A 77 1.60 -4.02 3.45
N ILE A 78 2.90 -4.27 3.38
CA ILE A 78 3.86 -3.40 2.71
C ILE A 78 4.48 -4.15 1.54
N PHE A 79 4.62 -3.48 0.40
CA PHE A 79 5.39 -3.94 -0.75
C PHE A 79 6.65 -3.10 -0.85
N ASP A 80 7.78 -3.75 -0.97
CA ASP A 80 9.14 -3.22 -0.94
C ASP A 80 9.51 -2.50 0.36
N THR A 81 10.71 -2.76 0.84
CA THR A 81 11.23 -2.08 2.03
C THR A 81 11.78 -0.71 1.65
N PRO A 82 11.89 0.23 2.59
CA PRO A 82 12.83 1.34 2.45
C PRO A 82 14.26 0.84 2.18
N THR A 83 15.09 1.68 1.59
CA THR A 83 16.44 1.35 1.10
C THR A 83 17.46 0.99 2.17
N ASN A 84 17.12 1.17 3.46
CA ASN A 84 17.99 0.85 4.59
C ASN A 84 17.18 0.65 5.89
N ASP A 85 17.82 0.04 6.89
CA ASP A 85 17.20 -0.29 8.19
C ASP A 85 16.69 0.96 8.93
N LYS A 86 17.37 2.11 8.84
CA LYS A 86 16.95 3.35 9.52
C LYS A 86 15.61 3.85 8.99
N SER A 87 15.47 4.00 7.69
CA SER A 87 14.22 4.42 7.06
C SER A 87 13.12 3.38 7.23
N ALA A 88 13.47 2.09 7.31
CA ALA A 88 12.52 1.00 7.56
C ALA A 88 11.98 1.04 8.99
N GLU A 89 12.81 1.25 10.01
CA GLU A 89 12.36 1.44 11.40
C GLU A 89 11.46 2.68 11.53
N GLU A 90 11.81 3.76 10.84
CA GLU A 90 11.01 4.98 10.80
C GLU A 90 9.62 4.73 10.18
N LEU A 91 9.55 3.99 9.06
CA LEU A 91 8.28 3.60 8.43
C LEU A 91 7.44 2.71 9.33
N ILE A 92 8.05 1.70 9.96
CA ILE A 92 7.38 0.78 10.89
C ILE A 92 6.75 1.57 12.05
N ASN A 93 7.51 2.49 12.65
CA ASN A 93 7.03 3.33 13.76
C ASN A 93 5.90 4.25 13.30
N TRP A 94 6.03 4.90 12.15
CA TRP A 94 4.98 5.75 11.59
C TRP A 94 3.67 4.98 11.36
N ILE A 95 3.73 3.76 10.81
CA ILE A 95 2.54 2.92 10.61
C ILE A 95 1.89 2.54 11.96
N LYS A 96 2.70 2.14 12.93
CA LYS A 96 2.21 1.77 14.27
C LYS A 96 1.58 2.95 15.02
N GLU A 97 2.24 4.11 15.01
CA GLU A 97 1.88 5.26 15.84
C GLU A 97 0.85 6.18 15.17
N THR A 98 0.90 6.34 13.85
CA THR A 98 0.02 7.26 13.11
C THR A 98 -1.17 6.55 12.50
N LEU A 99 -0.95 5.41 11.82
CA LEU A 99 -2.04 4.63 11.24
C LEU A 99 -2.70 3.68 12.26
N HIS A 100 -2.09 3.51 13.45
CA HIS A 100 -2.53 2.55 14.48
C HIS A 100 -2.74 1.15 13.91
N SER A 101 -1.85 0.74 12.98
CA SER A 101 -1.99 -0.50 12.25
C SER A 101 -0.87 -1.48 12.57
N LYS A 102 -1.25 -2.76 12.72
CA LYS A 102 -0.32 -3.88 12.78
C LYS A 102 0.15 -4.20 11.37
N ILE A 103 1.45 -4.36 11.19
CA ILE A 103 2.01 -4.80 9.91
C ILE A 103 1.98 -6.33 9.87
N ASN A 104 1.19 -6.90 8.96
CA ASN A 104 1.01 -8.35 8.82
C ASN A 104 2.05 -9.00 7.92
N ALA A 105 2.62 -8.25 6.97
CA ALA A 105 3.64 -8.76 6.06
C ALA A 105 4.42 -7.63 5.39
N ILE A 106 5.66 -7.96 4.99
CA ILE A 106 6.47 -7.21 4.02
C ILE A 106 6.74 -8.09 2.80
N ILE A 107 6.52 -7.58 1.59
CA ILE A 107 6.66 -8.31 0.34
C ILE A 107 7.67 -7.60 -0.58
N PRO A 108 8.96 -7.92 -0.51
CA PRO A 108 9.93 -7.45 -1.49
C PRO A 108 9.61 -7.99 -2.89
N THR A 109 9.49 -7.10 -3.87
CA THR A 109 9.16 -7.47 -5.25
C THR A 109 10.36 -8.05 -5.98
N HIS A 110 11.59 -7.62 -5.63
CA HIS A 110 12.83 -8.17 -6.15
C HIS A 110 13.98 -8.07 -5.14
N PHE A 111 15.20 -8.44 -5.52
CA PHE A 111 16.29 -8.67 -4.56
C PHE A 111 17.27 -7.49 -4.41
N HIS A 112 17.10 -6.37 -5.06
CA HIS A 112 18.00 -5.23 -4.94
C HIS A 112 17.71 -4.39 -3.68
N ASP A 113 18.66 -3.52 -3.31
CA ASP A 113 18.59 -2.71 -2.09
C ASP A 113 17.41 -1.75 -2.03
N ASP A 114 16.88 -1.33 -3.18
CA ASP A 114 15.68 -0.49 -3.27
C ASP A 114 14.41 -1.21 -2.79
N CYS A 115 14.45 -2.55 -2.72
CA CYS A 115 13.33 -3.38 -2.23
C CYS A 115 13.65 -4.24 -1.01
N LEU A 116 14.94 -4.54 -0.77
CA LEU A 116 15.40 -5.41 0.33
C LEU A 116 16.21 -4.68 1.41
N GLY A 117 16.70 -3.47 1.13
CA GLY A 117 17.70 -2.81 1.97
C GLY A 117 17.32 -2.62 3.43
N GLY A 118 16.03 -2.46 3.71
CA GLY A 118 15.49 -2.33 5.07
C GLY A 118 14.91 -3.62 5.67
N LEU A 119 15.03 -4.78 5.00
CA LEU A 119 14.34 -6.02 5.41
C LEU A 119 14.71 -6.49 6.80
N LYS A 120 15.95 -6.27 7.23
CA LYS A 120 16.42 -6.64 8.57
C LYS A 120 15.66 -5.92 9.68
N ALA A 121 15.24 -4.68 9.48
CA ALA A 121 14.42 -3.94 10.43
C ALA A 121 13.04 -4.60 10.61
N PHE A 122 12.42 -5.07 9.51
CA PHE A 122 11.17 -5.80 9.59
C PHE A 122 11.30 -7.11 10.38
N HIS A 123 12.34 -7.90 10.11
CA HIS A 123 12.60 -9.15 10.85
C HIS A 123 12.84 -8.90 12.35
N LYS A 124 13.56 -7.84 12.73
CA LYS A 124 13.74 -7.46 14.14
C LYS A 124 12.46 -7.07 14.86
N ASN A 125 11.45 -6.64 14.11
CA ASN A 125 10.12 -6.27 14.60
C ASN A 125 9.12 -7.44 14.51
N ASP A 126 9.58 -8.67 14.26
CA ASP A 126 8.76 -9.89 14.10
C ASP A 126 7.71 -9.75 12.98
N ILE A 127 8.02 -8.99 11.91
CA ILE A 127 7.15 -8.82 10.76
C ILE A 127 7.58 -9.84 9.69
N PRO A 128 6.71 -10.81 9.34
CA PRO A 128 7.04 -11.86 8.40
C PRO A 128 7.24 -11.30 6.99
N SER A 129 8.22 -11.82 6.28
CA SER A 129 8.53 -11.45 4.91
C SER A 129 8.16 -12.57 3.92
N TYR A 130 7.62 -12.18 2.77
CA TYR A 130 7.22 -13.09 1.70
C TYR A 130 7.81 -12.59 0.37
N ALA A 131 8.38 -13.50 -0.43
CA ALA A 131 8.87 -13.15 -1.75
C ALA A 131 8.71 -14.29 -2.75
N TYR A 132 8.72 -13.97 -4.03
CA TYR A 132 8.82 -14.96 -5.07
C TYR A 132 10.12 -15.76 -4.89
N TYR A 133 10.05 -17.10 -5.07
CA TYR A 133 11.18 -17.97 -4.75
C TYR A 133 12.49 -17.53 -5.43
N LYS A 134 12.42 -16.97 -6.66
CA LYS A 134 13.61 -16.49 -7.37
C LYS A 134 14.25 -15.27 -6.72
N THR A 135 13.44 -14.38 -6.11
CA THR A 135 13.94 -13.28 -5.28
C THR A 135 14.74 -13.81 -4.10
N ILE A 136 14.25 -14.88 -3.44
CA ILE A 136 14.95 -15.53 -2.31
C ILE A 136 16.28 -16.17 -2.76
N GLU A 137 16.30 -16.87 -3.90
CA GLU A 137 17.52 -17.44 -4.45
C GLU A 137 18.57 -16.37 -4.73
N LEU A 138 18.17 -15.31 -5.45
CA LEU A 138 19.06 -14.21 -5.81
C LEU A 138 19.55 -13.42 -4.59
N ALA A 139 18.70 -13.22 -3.56
CA ALA A 139 19.14 -12.62 -2.31
C ALA A 139 20.22 -13.46 -1.62
N LYS A 140 20.08 -14.79 -1.59
CA LYS A 140 21.09 -15.71 -1.05
C LYS A 140 22.39 -15.66 -1.84
N GLU A 141 22.31 -15.74 -3.17
CA GLU A 141 23.48 -15.71 -4.06
C GLU A 141 24.29 -14.41 -3.92
N ASN A 142 23.62 -13.31 -3.60
CA ASN A 142 24.23 -11.99 -3.41
C ASN A 142 24.56 -11.64 -1.94
N ASN A 143 24.42 -12.60 -1.00
CA ASN A 143 24.66 -12.42 0.44
C ASN A 143 23.84 -11.28 1.06
N LEU A 144 22.62 -11.06 0.59
CA LEU A 144 21.68 -10.08 1.11
C LEU A 144 20.81 -10.68 2.22
N VAL A 145 20.05 -9.83 2.91
CA VAL A 145 19.01 -10.30 3.85
C VAL A 145 17.95 -11.07 3.08
N VAL A 146 17.65 -12.30 3.52
CA VAL A 146 16.82 -13.24 2.77
C VAL A 146 15.38 -13.18 3.29
N PRO A 147 14.36 -13.00 2.43
CA PRO A 147 12.96 -13.16 2.82
C PRO A 147 12.67 -14.56 3.37
N GLU A 148 11.84 -14.66 4.42
CA GLU A 148 11.63 -15.90 5.18
C GLU A 148 10.73 -16.91 4.48
N ASN A 149 9.71 -16.43 3.75
CA ASN A 149 8.67 -17.25 3.16
C ASN A 149 8.64 -17.10 1.64
N GLY A 150 8.75 -18.22 0.91
CA GLY A 150 8.75 -18.24 -0.55
C GLY A 150 7.44 -18.69 -1.15
N TYR A 151 7.04 -18.10 -2.29
CA TYR A 151 5.94 -18.60 -3.11
C TYR A 151 6.36 -18.73 -4.58
N LYS A 152 5.65 -19.56 -5.36
CA LYS A 152 5.98 -19.83 -6.77
C LYS A 152 5.04 -19.14 -7.76
N ASP A 153 3.75 -19.37 -7.65
CA ASP A 153 2.78 -18.89 -8.65
C ASP A 153 2.03 -17.65 -8.15
N SER A 154 1.40 -17.76 -6.99
CA SER A 154 0.66 -16.69 -6.37
C SER A 154 0.66 -16.81 -4.85
N LEU A 155 0.50 -15.68 -4.17
CA LEU A 155 0.32 -15.61 -2.74
C LEU A 155 -0.94 -14.79 -2.46
N LYS A 156 -1.80 -15.30 -1.58
CA LYS A 156 -2.97 -14.58 -1.08
C LYS A 156 -2.73 -14.25 0.38
N LEU A 157 -2.68 -12.98 0.69
CA LEU A 157 -2.61 -12.47 2.06
C LEU A 157 -3.88 -11.69 2.36
N LYS A 158 -4.33 -11.73 3.62
CA LYS A 158 -5.46 -10.95 4.09
C LYS A 158 -4.99 -9.70 4.81
N VAL A 159 -5.74 -8.61 4.64
CA VAL A 159 -5.59 -7.34 5.36
C VAL A 159 -6.96 -6.96 5.91
N GLY A 160 -7.11 -6.99 7.23
CA GLY A 160 -8.40 -6.82 7.87
C GLY A 160 -9.35 -7.98 7.56
N ASP A 161 -10.60 -7.66 7.34
CA ASP A 161 -11.66 -8.66 7.09
C ASP A 161 -11.77 -9.09 5.62
N GLU A 162 -10.96 -8.54 4.72
CA GLU A 162 -10.95 -8.81 3.27
C GLU A 162 -9.86 -9.79 2.83
#